data_22ec2e2281dc5c2ecc0c717e65a09c6b
#
_entry.id   22ec2e2281dc5c2ecc0c717e65a09c6b
#
_cell.length_a   1.000
_cell.length_b   1.000
_cell.length_c   1.000
_cell.angle_alpha   90.00
_cell.angle_beta   90.00
_cell.angle_gamma   90.00
#
_symmetry.space_group_name_H-M   'P 1'
#
loop_
_entity.id
_entity.type
_entity.pdbx_description
1 polymer ?
#
loop_
_entity_poly.entity_id
_entity_poly.type
_entity_poly.pdbx_seq_one_letter_code
_entity_poly.pdbx_strand_id
1 'polypeptide(L)'
;MAIETPWYVHDSKIGAALENLKTVSDEPSALDTKTKELIKFVVASVLRCDHCTHSHLKKALAAGATKHEITEALLIAAMQTAATQTSWNKDMFEKYLTEK
;
A
#
# COMPACT_ATOMS: atom_id res chain seq x y z
N MET A 1 12.26 -22.79 -9.97
CA MET A 1 13.04 -21.69 -9.39
C MET A 1 12.74 -21.60 -7.90
N ALA A 2 13.76 -21.62 -7.09
CA ALA A 2 13.58 -21.55 -5.64
C ALA A 2 13.10 -20.15 -5.26
N ILE A 3 12.11 -20.08 -4.37
CA ILE A 3 11.69 -18.82 -3.78
C ILE A 3 12.64 -18.54 -2.63
N GLU A 4 13.34 -17.43 -2.70
CA GLU A 4 14.25 -17.05 -1.64
C GLU A 4 13.46 -16.66 -0.39
N THR A 5 13.84 -17.22 0.73
CA THR A 5 13.31 -16.85 2.02
C THR A 5 13.87 -15.47 2.39
N PRO A 6 13.04 -14.51 2.79
CA PRO A 6 13.55 -13.21 3.21
C PRO A 6 14.55 -13.34 4.36
N TRP A 7 15.54 -12.45 4.37
CA TRP A 7 16.66 -12.50 5.33
C TRP A 7 16.20 -12.53 6.80
N TYR A 8 15.08 -11.87 7.11
CA TYR A 8 14.63 -11.72 8.49
C TYR A 8 13.90 -12.95 9.03
N VAL A 9 13.51 -13.91 8.20
CA VAL A 9 12.65 -15.03 8.62
C VAL A 9 13.35 -15.91 9.66
N HIS A 10 14.65 -16.12 9.47
CA HIS A 10 15.43 -17.00 10.36
C HIS A 10 16.08 -16.27 11.52
N ASP A 11 16.01 -14.94 11.54
CA ASP A 11 16.67 -14.16 12.59
C ASP A 11 15.87 -14.06 13.87
N SER A 12 14.54 -14.10 13.79
CA SER A 12 13.72 -13.93 14.97
C SER A 12 12.31 -14.46 14.75
N LYS A 13 11.62 -14.69 15.88
CA LYS A 13 10.21 -15.06 15.86
C LYS A 13 9.35 -13.96 15.21
N ILE A 14 9.74 -12.71 15.40
CA ILE A 14 9.03 -11.57 14.79
C ILE A 14 9.15 -11.61 13.28
N GLY A 15 10.36 -11.91 12.78
CA GLY A 15 10.57 -12.04 11.34
C GLY A 15 9.74 -13.16 10.71
N ALA A 16 9.69 -14.30 11.38
CA ALA A 16 8.86 -15.42 10.94
C ALA A 16 7.37 -15.06 10.98
N ALA A 17 6.93 -14.36 12.01
CA ALA A 17 5.54 -13.91 12.14
C ALA A 17 5.17 -12.90 11.05
N LEU A 18 6.08 -11.98 10.71
CA LEU A 18 5.86 -11.02 9.62
C LEU A 18 5.68 -11.74 8.28
N GLU A 19 6.52 -12.75 8.00
CA GLU A 19 6.40 -13.50 6.75
C GLU A 19 5.09 -14.27 6.70
N ASN A 20 4.65 -14.83 7.82
CA ASN A 20 3.35 -15.49 7.90
C ASN A 20 2.20 -14.50 7.67
N LEU A 21 2.29 -13.29 8.22
CA LEU A 21 1.30 -12.24 7.98
C LEU A 21 1.19 -11.92 6.49
N LYS A 22 2.33 -11.79 5.81
CA LYS A 22 2.35 -11.55 4.36
C LYS A 22 1.67 -12.68 3.59
N THR A 23 1.97 -13.92 3.94
CA THR A 23 1.39 -15.09 3.29
C THR A 23 -0.14 -15.12 3.46
N VAL A 24 -0.60 -14.94 4.68
CA VAL A 24 -2.05 -14.93 4.98
C VAL A 24 -2.73 -13.74 4.28
N SER A 25 -2.07 -12.58 4.27
CA SER A 25 -2.58 -11.39 3.61
C SER A 25 -2.79 -11.60 2.10
N ASP A 26 -1.95 -12.43 1.47
CA ASP A 26 -2.05 -12.68 0.03
C ASP A 26 -3.19 -13.65 -0.33
N GLU A 27 -3.70 -14.39 0.63
CA GLU A 27 -4.78 -15.34 0.38
C GLU A 27 -6.10 -14.60 0.10
N PRO A 28 -6.84 -14.97 -0.96
CA PRO A 28 -8.15 -14.36 -1.21
C PRO A 28 -9.11 -14.66 -0.05
N SER A 29 -9.88 -13.65 0.34
CA SER A 29 -10.89 -13.81 1.39
C SER A 29 -12.03 -12.82 1.11
N ALA A 30 -12.30 -11.87 2.01
CA ALA A 30 -13.30 -10.83 1.75
C ALA A 30 -12.94 -9.99 0.52
N LEU A 31 -11.63 -9.77 0.29
CA LEU A 31 -11.12 -9.05 -0.88
C LEU A 31 -10.41 -10.06 -1.78
N ASP A 32 -10.61 -9.93 -3.08
CA ASP A 32 -9.92 -10.78 -4.05
C ASP A 32 -8.46 -10.34 -4.24
N THR A 33 -7.71 -11.17 -4.96
CA THR A 33 -6.29 -10.91 -5.20
C THR A 33 -6.06 -9.59 -5.92
N LYS A 34 -6.85 -9.30 -6.95
CA LYS A 34 -6.71 -8.05 -7.71
C LYS A 34 -6.88 -6.83 -6.80
N THR A 35 -7.92 -6.81 -5.99
CA THR A 35 -8.19 -5.72 -5.05
C THR A 35 -7.06 -5.58 -4.04
N LYS A 36 -6.58 -6.69 -3.48
CA LYS A 36 -5.48 -6.67 -2.53
C LYS A 36 -4.21 -6.09 -3.15
N GLU A 37 -3.90 -6.47 -4.39
CA GLU A 37 -2.70 -5.96 -5.06
C GLU A 37 -2.84 -4.48 -5.42
N LEU A 38 -4.03 -4.01 -5.77
CA LEU A 38 -4.28 -2.58 -5.98
C LEU A 38 -4.07 -1.78 -4.70
N ILE A 39 -4.55 -2.28 -3.57
CA ILE A 39 -4.33 -1.65 -2.27
C ILE A 39 -2.83 -1.59 -1.95
N LYS A 40 -2.12 -2.70 -2.11
CA LYS A 40 -0.68 -2.76 -1.86
C LYS A 40 0.09 -1.80 -2.76
N PHE A 41 -0.30 -1.72 -4.02
CA PHE A 41 0.31 -0.82 -4.98
C PHE A 41 0.18 0.65 -4.55
N VAL A 42 -1.02 1.10 -4.20
CA VAL A 42 -1.22 2.50 -3.81
C VAL A 42 -0.56 2.83 -2.47
N VAL A 43 -0.58 1.91 -1.51
CA VAL A 43 0.10 2.11 -0.24
C VAL A 43 1.61 2.22 -0.45
N ALA A 44 2.19 1.32 -1.25
CA ALA A 44 3.62 1.35 -1.57
C ALA A 44 4.00 2.64 -2.28
N SER A 45 3.15 3.12 -3.20
CA SER A 45 3.35 4.38 -3.92
C SER A 45 3.36 5.57 -2.96
N VAL A 46 2.41 5.63 -2.05
CA VAL A 46 2.33 6.71 -1.05
C VAL A 46 3.57 6.70 -0.15
N LEU A 47 4.02 5.52 0.25
CA LEU A 47 5.19 5.35 1.11
C LEU A 47 6.52 5.48 0.36
N ARG A 48 6.48 5.65 -0.97
CA ARG A 48 7.68 5.79 -1.82
C ARG A 48 8.61 4.57 -1.75
N CYS A 49 8.03 3.38 -1.71
CA CYS A 49 8.78 2.13 -1.82
C CYS A 49 8.87 1.76 -3.31
N ASP A 50 10.02 2.03 -3.94
CA ASP A 50 10.19 1.79 -5.38
C ASP A 50 9.97 0.34 -5.75
N HIS A 51 10.66 -0.57 -5.07
CA HIS A 51 10.54 -2.01 -5.32
C HIS A 51 9.11 -2.51 -5.12
N CYS A 52 8.48 -2.11 -4.03
CA CYS A 52 7.13 -2.54 -3.69
C CYS A 52 6.12 -2.05 -4.71
N THR A 53 6.27 -0.79 -5.17
CA THR A 53 5.39 -0.20 -6.17
C THR A 53 5.43 -0.99 -7.48
N HIS A 54 6.63 -1.27 -7.98
CA HIS A 54 6.79 -2.07 -9.20
C HIS A 54 6.24 -3.48 -9.03
N SER A 55 6.57 -4.13 -7.93
CA SER A 55 6.15 -5.50 -7.64
C SER A 55 4.63 -5.63 -7.61
N HIS A 56 3.96 -4.75 -6.90
CA HIS A 56 2.51 -4.84 -6.76
C HIS A 56 1.76 -4.37 -8.01
N LEU A 57 2.35 -3.46 -8.78
CA LEU A 57 1.80 -3.11 -10.09
C LEU A 57 1.78 -4.35 -11.01
N LYS A 58 2.89 -5.06 -11.07
CA LYS A 58 2.99 -6.28 -11.88
C LYS A 58 2.00 -7.35 -11.41
N LYS A 59 1.86 -7.53 -10.10
CA LYS A 59 0.94 -8.51 -9.53
C LYS A 59 -0.51 -8.12 -9.76
N ALA A 60 -0.83 -6.84 -9.71
CA ALA A 60 -2.17 -6.36 -10.03
C ALA A 60 -2.52 -6.65 -11.49
N LEU A 61 -1.59 -6.38 -12.41
CA LEU A 61 -1.78 -6.70 -13.83
C LEU A 61 -1.97 -8.20 -14.03
N ALA A 62 -1.15 -9.03 -13.37
CA ALA A 62 -1.26 -10.48 -13.45
C ALA A 62 -2.60 -10.99 -12.90
N ALA A 63 -3.18 -10.29 -11.94
CA ALA A 63 -4.50 -10.61 -11.37
C ALA A 63 -5.66 -10.04 -12.17
N GLY A 64 -5.38 -9.42 -13.32
CA GLY A 64 -6.42 -8.95 -14.24
C GLY A 64 -6.79 -7.48 -14.10
N ALA A 65 -6.02 -6.70 -13.35
CA ALA A 65 -6.28 -5.26 -13.24
C ALA A 65 -6.06 -4.58 -14.60
N THR A 66 -6.97 -3.70 -14.96
CA THR A 66 -6.86 -2.90 -16.18
C THR A 66 -6.08 -1.62 -15.89
N LYS A 67 -5.58 -0.99 -16.96
CA LYS A 67 -4.96 0.34 -16.86
C LYS A 67 -5.88 1.34 -16.17
N HIS A 68 -7.17 1.31 -16.49
CA HIS A 68 -8.15 2.22 -15.90
C HIS A 68 -8.33 1.97 -14.40
N GLU A 69 -8.37 0.72 -13.99
CA GLU A 69 -8.47 0.37 -12.58
C GLU A 69 -7.25 0.82 -11.78
N ILE A 70 -6.06 0.61 -12.33
CA ILE A 70 -4.81 1.04 -11.72
C ILE A 70 -4.74 2.56 -11.60
N THR A 71 -5.09 3.25 -12.68
CA THR A 71 -5.10 4.72 -12.71
C THR A 71 -6.10 5.27 -11.70
N GLU A 72 -7.30 4.71 -11.64
CA GLU A 72 -8.31 5.17 -10.68
C GLU A 72 -7.86 4.95 -9.24
N ALA A 73 -7.30 3.78 -8.93
CA ALA A 73 -6.77 3.51 -7.60
C ALA A 73 -5.70 4.51 -7.21
N LEU A 74 -4.78 4.81 -8.12
CA LEU A 74 -3.72 5.78 -7.89
C LEU A 74 -4.27 7.19 -7.67
N LEU A 75 -5.27 7.61 -8.46
CA LEU A 75 -5.86 8.93 -8.33
C LEU A 75 -6.67 9.09 -7.05
N ILE A 76 -7.34 8.02 -6.60
CA ILE A 76 -8.03 8.02 -5.31
C ILE A 76 -7.01 8.21 -4.18
N ALA A 77 -5.88 7.51 -4.25
CA ALA A 77 -4.80 7.68 -3.27
C ALA A 77 -4.24 9.10 -3.30
N ALA A 78 -4.05 9.68 -4.48
CA ALA A 78 -3.57 11.05 -4.62
C ALA A 78 -4.56 12.05 -4.02
N MET A 79 -5.84 11.89 -4.28
CA MET A 79 -6.89 12.73 -3.70
C MET A 79 -6.90 12.62 -2.18
N GLN A 80 -6.81 11.38 -1.65
CA GLN A 80 -6.83 11.16 -0.21
C GLN A 80 -5.60 11.74 0.47
N THR A 81 -4.43 11.67 -0.15
CA THR A 81 -3.23 12.29 0.42
C THR A 81 -3.33 13.81 0.42
N ALA A 82 -3.94 14.40 -0.60
CA ALA A 82 -4.21 15.83 -0.61
C ALA A 82 -5.16 16.22 0.52
N ALA A 83 -6.25 15.48 0.69
CA ALA A 83 -7.21 15.71 1.76
C ALA A 83 -6.57 15.57 3.13
N THR A 84 -5.67 14.62 3.29
CA THR A 84 -4.93 14.41 4.54
C THR A 84 -4.10 15.63 4.92
N GLN A 85 -3.50 16.33 3.94
CA GLN A 85 -2.72 17.53 4.22
C GLN A 85 -3.56 18.61 4.90
N THR A 86 -4.77 18.84 4.43
CA THR A 86 -5.64 19.85 5.02
C THR A 86 -6.16 19.41 6.39
N SER A 87 -6.57 18.15 6.52
CA SER A 87 -7.07 17.61 7.79
C SER A 87 -6.01 17.59 8.88
N TRP A 88 -4.82 17.17 8.53
CA TRP A 88 -3.69 17.09 9.49
C TRP A 88 -3.32 18.47 10.03
N ASN A 89 -3.41 19.49 9.19
CA ASN A 89 -2.97 20.84 9.55
C ASN A 89 -4.07 21.72 10.14
N LYS A 90 -5.30 21.23 10.16
CA LYS A 90 -6.45 22.05 10.56
C LYS A 90 -6.28 22.71 11.92
N ASP A 91 -5.97 21.91 12.95
CA ASP A 91 -5.86 22.42 14.32
C ASP A 91 -4.75 23.44 14.45
N MET A 92 -3.62 23.19 13.78
CA MET A 92 -2.47 24.10 13.80
C MET A 92 -2.84 25.45 13.15
N PHE A 93 -3.52 25.40 12.01
CA PHE A 93 -3.97 26.62 11.32
C PHE A 93 -4.95 27.41 12.19
N GLU A 94 -5.89 26.75 12.82
CA GLU A 94 -6.85 27.40 13.71
C GLU A 94 -6.15 28.02 14.91
N LYS A 95 -5.16 27.36 15.45
CA LYS A 95 -4.41 27.82 16.64
C LYS A 95 -3.52 29.02 16.34
N TYR A 96 -2.80 28.97 15.25
CA TYR A 96 -1.72 29.94 14.98
C TYR A 96 -2.04 30.94 13.87
N LEU A 97 -2.94 30.64 12.97
CA LEU A 97 -3.18 31.44 11.78
C LEU A 97 -4.60 31.98 11.69
N THR A 98 -5.27 32.09 12.84
CA THR A 98 -6.61 32.64 12.90
C THR A 98 -6.56 34.13 12.53
N GLU A 99 -7.37 34.53 11.56
CA GLU A 99 -7.54 35.95 11.25
C GLU A 99 -8.41 36.62 12.30
N LYS A 100 -8.06 37.83 12.61
CA LYS A 100 -8.80 38.64 13.55
C LYS A 100 -9.61 39.72 12.84
#